data_950fc97a0c3859305df8ddaaee2dc884
#
_entry.id   950fc97a0c3859305df8ddaaee2dc884
#
_cell.length_a   1.000
_cell.length_b   1.000
_cell.length_c   1.000
_cell.angle_alpha   90.00
_cell.angle_beta   90.00
_cell.angle_gamma   90.00
#
_symmetry.space_group_name_H-M   'P 1'
#
loop_
_entity.id
_entity.type
_entity.pdbx_description
1 polymer ?
#
loop_
_entity_poly.entity_id
_entity_poly.type
_entity_poly.pdbx_seq_one_letter_code
_entity_poly.pdbx_strand_id
1 'polypeptide(L)'
;QRSPTYVVSGPSQDAINKFIKKILPTKITYFLIRWKNILYQSFTFFMARKYPERTKNRILDLVKNEIGADDVDQHFTPSYKPWDQRICLVPDSDLFNVINSKKATIVTDTINEFQSDGILLDSKKKIEADIIITATGIELNSLNDINVTVDDNKVIANERLTYKGMMLSGVP
;
A
#
# COMPACT_ATOMS: atom_id res chain seq x y z
N GLN A 1 -7.58 -11.11 -2.16
CA GLN A 1 -6.42 -10.80 -1.28
C GLN A 1 -6.22 -11.91 -0.24
N ARG A 2 -4.96 -12.14 0.18
CA ARG A 2 -4.64 -13.19 1.17
C ARG A 2 -5.04 -12.78 2.60
N SER A 3 -4.89 -11.53 2.94
CA SER A 3 -5.20 -10.98 4.26
C SER A 3 -5.76 -9.57 4.13
N PRO A 4 -6.58 -9.12 5.11
CA PRO A 4 -7.09 -7.77 5.13
C PRO A 4 -5.98 -6.71 5.07
N THR A 5 -6.29 -5.55 4.50
CA THR A 5 -5.36 -4.40 4.45
C THR A 5 -6.10 -3.10 4.74
N TYR A 6 -5.39 -2.10 5.28
CA TYR A 6 -5.97 -0.77 5.42
C TYR A 6 -6.08 -0.09 4.07
N VAL A 7 -7.26 0.45 3.79
CA VAL A 7 -7.55 1.25 2.61
C VAL A 7 -8.16 2.57 3.05
N VAL A 8 -7.74 3.66 2.46
CA VAL A 8 -8.24 5.01 2.74
C VAL A 8 -8.59 5.68 1.43
N SER A 9 -9.78 6.28 1.35
CA SER A 9 -10.14 7.13 0.23
C SER A 9 -9.60 8.55 0.44
N GLY A 10 -9.22 9.19 -0.64
CA GLY A 10 -8.80 10.58 -0.65
C GLY A 10 -9.00 11.23 -2.01
N PRO A 11 -9.15 12.55 -2.07
CA PRO A 11 -9.34 13.24 -3.34
C PRO A 11 -8.10 13.12 -4.23
N SER A 12 -8.31 12.85 -5.51
CA SER A 12 -7.24 12.84 -6.53
C SER A 12 -6.55 14.19 -6.69
N GLN A 13 -7.29 15.27 -6.37
CA GLN A 13 -6.79 16.64 -6.42
C GLN A 13 -6.97 17.35 -5.09
N ASP A 14 -5.87 17.86 -4.54
CA ASP A 14 -5.89 18.68 -3.33
C ASP A 14 -6.41 20.10 -3.64
N ALA A 15 -7.57 20.44 -3.09
CA ALA A 15 -8.23 21.74 -3.29
C ALA A 15 -7.36 22.92 -2.82
N ILE A 16 -6.61 22.76 -1.73
CA ILE A 16 -5.69 23.79 -1.21
C ILE A 16 -4.56 24.02 -2.21
N ASN A 17 -3.99 22.94 -2.75
CA ASN A 17 -2.95 23.05 -3.76
C ASN A 17 -3.45 23.74 -5.03
N LYS A 18 -4.69 23.44 -5.45
CA LYS A 18 -5.33 24.08 -6.61
C LYS A 18 -5.55 25.58 -6.36
N PHE A 19 -5.96 25.95 -5.16
CA PHE A 19 -6.15 27.36 -4.79
C PHE A 19 -4.82 28.13 -4.74
N ILE A 20 -3.79 27.59 -4.11
CA ILE A 20 -2.46 28.20 -4.03
C ILE A 20 -1.88 28.44 -5.43
N LYS A 21 -2.02 27.46 -6.34
CA LYS A 21 -1.55 27.56 -7.73
C LYS A 21 -2.20 28.70 -8.54
N LYS A 22 -3.40 29.13 -8.16
CA LYS A 22 -4.10 30.23 -8.84
C LYS A 22 -3.59 31.60 -8.42
N ILE A 23 -3.04 31.73 -7.22
CA ILE A 23 -2.74 33.02 -6.60
C ILE A 23 -1.25 33.35 -6.65
N LEU A 24 -0.38 32.33 -6.54
CA LEU A 24 1.05 32.52 -6.34
C LEU A 24 1.89 32.08 -7.54
N PRO A 25 3.05 32.73 -7.78
CA PRO A 25 4.01 32.32 -8.79
C PRO A 25 4.50 30.89 -8.56
N THR A 26 4.80 30.16 -9.64
CA THR A 26 5.10 28.72 -9.63
C THR A 26 6.20 28.32 -8.64
N LYS A 27 7.28 29.10 -8.50
CA LYS A 27 8.40 28.78 -7.59
C LYS A 27 7.95 28.81 -6.11
N ILE A 28 7.19 29.83 -5.74
CA ILE A 28 6.67 30.00 -4.37
C ILE A 28 5.63 28.91 -4.09
N THR A 29 4.74 28.69 -5.04
CA THR A 29 3.72 27.62 -4.99
C THR A 29 4.35 26.25 -4.74
N TYR A 30 5.38 25.88 -5.49
CA TYR A 30 6.07 24.61 -5.33
C TYR A 30 6.65 24.47 -3.92
N PHE A 31 7.32 25.49 -3.42
CA PHE A 31 7.90 25.49 -2.07
C PHE A 31 6.83 25.30 -0.99
N LEU A 32 5.76 26.09 -1.02
CA LEU A 32 4.69 26.03 -0.03
C LEU A 32 3.95 24.68 -0.06
N ILE A 33 3.59 24.19 -1.23
CA ILE A 33 2.91 22.89 -1.38
C ILE A 33 3.80 21.75 -0.89
N ARG A 34 5.09 21.77 -1.25
CA ARG A 34 6.04 20.77 -0.81
C ARG A 34 6.13 20.71 0.72
N TRP A 35 6.36 21.84 1.37
CA TRP A 35 6.48 21.89 2.82
C TRP A 35 5.17 21.57 3.53
N LYS A 36 4.05 22.08 3.03
CA LYS A 36 2.72 21.67 3.54
C LYS A 36 2.56 20.15 3.53
N ASN A 37 2.87 19.50 2.41
CA ASN A 37 2.69 18.06 2.29
C ASN A 37 3.67 17.28 3.19
N ILE A 38 4.94 17.71 3.29
CA ILE A 38 5.92 17.09 4.19
C ILE A 38 5.44 17.19 5.64
N LEU A 39 5.06 18.37 6.10
CA LEU A 39 4.62 18.58 7.47
C LEU A 39 3.33 17.82 7.78
N TYR A 40 2.37 17.84 6.87
CA TYR A 40 1.12 17.10 7.03
C TYR A 40 1.34 15.60 7.10
N GLN A 41 2.12 15.03 6.20
CA GLN A 41 2.42 13.58 6.19
C GLN A 41 3.24 13.17 7.42
N SER A 42 4.23 13.98 7.81
CA SER A 42 5.02 13.71 9.00
C SER A 42 4.16 13.75 10.27
N PHE A 43 3.28 14.73 10.37
CA PHE A 43 2.35 14.85 11.49
C PHE A 43 1.36 13.69 11.55
N THR A 44 0.75 13.33 10.43
CA THR A 44 -0.20 12.20 10.37
C THR A 44 0.49 10.88 10.69
N PHE A 45 1.70 10.66 10.20
CA PHE A 45 2.52 9.49 10.53
C PHE A 45 2.83 9.44 12.03
N PHE A 46 3.32 10.55 12.59
CA PHE A 46 3.62 10.65 14.03
C PHE A 46 2.37 10.34 14.89
N MET A 47 1.23 10.93 14.54
CA MET A 47 -0.02 10.70 15.26
C MET A 47 -0.49 9.25 15.15
N ALA A 48 -0.35 8.64 13.98
CA ALA A 48 -0.71 7.23 13.77
C ALA A 48 0.17 6.29 14.61
N ARG A 49 1.47 6.58 14.72
CA ARG A 49 2.38 5.80 15.55
C ARG A 49 2.15 6.00 17.05
N LYS A 50 1.79 7.22 17.46
CA LYS A 50 1.54 7.57 18.86
C LYS A 50 0.19 7.05 19.36
N TYR A 51 -0.83 7.06 18.50
CA TYR A 51 -2.20 6.67 18.85
C TYR A 51 -2.76 5.63 17.86
N PRO A 52 -2.16 4.42 17.78
CA PRO A 52 -2.48 3.46 16.73
C PRO A 52 -3.94 3.01 16.74
N GLU A 53 -4.53 2.77 17.92
CA GLU A 53 -5.93 2.32 18.00
C GLU A 53 -6.92 3.40 17.57
N ARG A 54 -6.67 4.66 17.91
CA ARG A 54 -7.51 5.76 17.41
C ARG A 54 -7.41 5.90 15.89
N THR A 55 -6.20 5.76 15.36
CA THR A 55 -5.98 5.83 13.90
C THR A 55 -6.64 4.65 13.20
N LYS A 56 -6.50 3.43 13.75
CA LYS A 56 -7.19 2.24 13.25
C LYS A 56 -8.69 2.46 13.18
N ASN A 57 -9.31 2.83 14.30
CA ASN A 57 -10.76 3.03 14.37
C ASN A 57 -11.23 4.09 13.37
N ARG A 58 -10.49 5.21 13.26
CA ARG A 58 -10.82 6.26 12.29
C ARG A 58 -10.75 5.77 10.85
N ILE A 59 -9.74 4.98 10.50
CA ILE A 59 -9.63 4.39 9.15
C ILE A 59 -10.81 3.46 8.88
N LEU A 60 -11.13 2.57 9.83
CA LEU A 60 -12.24 1.64 9.67
C LEU A 60 -13.59 2.35 9.59
N ASP A 61 -13.80 3.42 10.38
CA ASP A 61 -15.03 4.22 10.30
C ASP A 61 -15.17 4.92 8.94
N LEU A 62 -14.08 5.41 8.36
CA LEU A 62 -14.10 5.96 7.00
C LEU A 62 -14.51 4.91 5.97
N VAL A 63 -13.96 3.69 6.05
CA VAL A 63 -14.33 2.60 5.15
C VAL A 63 -15.78 2.15 5.36
N LYS A 64 -16.25 2.07 6.62
CA LYS A 64 -17.65 1.75 6.96
C LYS A 64 -18.64 2.73 6.33
N ASN A 65 -18.28 4.00 6.29
CA ASN A 65 -19.12 5.02 5.64
C ASN A 65 -19.20 4.86 4.11
N GLU A 66 -18.19 4.22 3.51
CA GLU A 66 -18.14 4.00 2.05
C GLU A 66 -18.93 2.74 1.62
N ILE A 67 -18.77 1.61 2.33
CA ILE A 67 -19.28 0.30 1.88
C ILE A 67 -20.21 -0.42 2.88
N GLY A 68 -20.46 0.17 4.05
CA GLY A 68 -21.19 -0.47 5.13
C GLY A 68 -20.30 -1.29 6.07
N ALA A 69 -20.89 -1.86 7.12
CA ALA A 69 -20.13 -2.46 8.22
C ALA A 69 -19.69 -3.91 7.93
N ASP A 70 -20.51 -4.70 7.25
CA ASP A 70 -20.33 -6.16 7.15
C ASP A 70 -19.04 -6.56 6.41
N ASP A 71 -18.70 -5.84 5.33
CA ASP A 71 -17.50 -6.12 4.53
C ASP A 71 -16.20 -5.60 5.18
N VAL A 72 -16.30 -4.66 6.12
CA VAL A 72 -15.12 -4.01 6.71
C VAL A 72 -14.34 -4.95 7.60
N ASP A 73 -15.02 -5.71 8.46
CA ASP A 73 -14.37 -6.60 9.41
C ASP A 73 -13.63 -7.73 8.69
N GLN A 74 -14.21 -8.27 7.61
CA GLN A 74 -13.62 -9.37 6.86
C GLN A 74 -12.49 -8.92 5.92
N HIS A 75 -12.63 -7.76 5.25
CA HIS A 75 -11.77 -7.40 4.14
C HIS A 75 -10.81 -6.25 4.43
N PHE A 76 -11.12 -5.37 5.38
CA PHE A 76 -10.39 -4.14 5.62
C PHE A 76 -9.87 -3.97 7.04
N THR A 77 -10.03 -5.00 7.92
CA THR A 77 -9.54 -4.96 9.31
C THR A 77 -8.32 -5.85 9.49
N PRO A 78 -7.11 -5.34 9.20
CA PRO A 78 -5.88 -6.11 9.38
C PRO A 78 -5.52 -6.26 10.86
N SER A 79 -4.71 -7.30 11.16
CA SER A 79 -4.20 -7.59 12.52
C SER A 79 -3.06 -6.65 12.93
N TYR A 80 -2.40 -5.98 12.00
CA TYR A 80 -1.30 -5.06 12.26
C TYR A 80 -1.77 -3.63 12.52
N LYS A 81 -0.92 -2.82 13.17
CA LYS A 81 -1.22 -1.41 13.43
C LYS A 81 -1.00 -0.55 12.19
N PRO A 82 -1.70 0.60 12.06
CA PRO A 82 -1.44 1.55 10.98
C PRO A 82 0.03 1.91 10.88
N TRP A 83 0.59 1.86 9.67
CA TRP A 83 2.00 2.10 9.35
C TRP A 83 3.02 1.05 9.87
N ASP A 84 2.59 -0.06 10.47
CA ASP A 84 3.48 -1.22 10.60
C ASP A 84 3.66 -1.90 9.24
N GLN A 85 2.63 -1.82 8.41
CA GLN A 85 2.67 -2.18 7.00
C GLN A 85 2.00 -1.06 6.19
N ARG A 86 1.88 -1.24 4.87
CA ARG A 86 1.33 -0.25 3.96
C ARG A 86 -0.14 0.05 4.24
N ILE A 87 -0.50 1.33 4.15
CA ILE A 87 -1.88 1.81 4.01
C ILE A 87 -2.11 2.13 2.53
N CYS A 88 -3.12 1.54 1.92
CA CYS A 88 -3.46 1.78 0.53
C CYS A 88 -4.33 3.03 0.40
N LEU A 89 -3.96 3.94 -0.51
CA LEU A 89 -4.75 5.12 -0.83
C LEU A 89 -5.50 4.88 -2.15
N VAL A 90 -6.81 5.08 -2.12
CA VAL A 90 -7.69 5.00 -3.30
C VAL A 90 -8.17 6.39 -3.64
N PRO A 91 -7.87 6.91 -4.86
CA PRO A 91 -8.37 8.21 -5.28
C PRO A 91 -9.88 8.18 -5.48
N ASP A 92 -10.55 9.27 -5.06
CA ASP A 92 -11.97 9.55 -5.33
C ASP A 92 -12.93 8.38 -5.03
N SER A 93 -12.60 7.52 -4.06
CA SER A 93 -13.38 6.33 -3.67
C SER A 93 -13.62 5.30 -4.79
N ASP A 94 -12.78 5.27 -5.83
CA ASP A 94 -12.98 4.44 -7.02
C ASP A 94 -13.22 2.95 -6.69
N LEU A 95 -12.41 2.37 -5.79
CA LEU A 95 -12.59 0.99 -5.34
C LEU A 95 -13.95 0.77 -4.69
N PHE A 96 -14.35 1.66 -3.80
CA PHE A 96 -15.61 1.54 -3.07
C PHE A 96 -16.81 1.73 -4.00
N ASN A 97 -16.72 2.60 -4.99
CA ASN A 97 -17.76 2.81 -5.99
C ASN A 97 -18.01 1.55 -6.84
N VAL A 98 -16.94 0.82 -7.22
CA VAL A 98 -17.11 -0.44 -7.99
C VAL A 98 -17.64 -1.58 -7.12
N ILE A 99 -17.29 -1.63 -5.84
CA ILE A 99 -17.85 -2.59 -4.89
C ILE A 99 -19.34 -2.33 -4.69
N ASN A 100 -19.72 -1.09 -4.37
CA ASN A 100 -21.12 -0.70 -4.16
C ASN A 100 -21.99 -0.92 -5.40
N SER A 101 -21.44 -0.72 -6.60
CA SER A 101 -22.14 -1.01 -7.85
C SER A 101 -22.15 -2.49 -8.24
N LYS A 102 -21.62 -3.38 -7.38
CA LYS A 102 -21.51 -4.83 -7.59
C LYS A 102 -20.75 -5.23 -8.86
N LYS A 103 -19.88 -4.35 -9.36
CA LYS A 103 -19.00 -4.63 -10.51
C LYS A 103 -17.68 -5.29 -10.10
N ALA A 104 -17.35 -5.24 -8.81
CA ALA A 104 -16.20 -5.93 -8.21
C ALA A 104 -16.61 -6.56 -6.89
N THR A 105 -15.97 -7.68 -6.56
CA THR A 105 -16.13 -8.37 -5.27
C THR A 105 -14.74 -8.58 -4.66
N ILE A 106 -14.64 -8.36 -3.35
CA ILE A 106 -13.41 -8.67 -2.62
C ILE A 106 -13.55 -10.05 -2.00
N VAL A 107 -12.51 -10.86 -2.16
CA VAL A 107 -12.39 -12.15 -1.48
C VAL A 107 -11.09 -12.13 -0.69
N THR A 108 -11.19 -12.42 0.61
CA THR A 108 -10.04 -12.52 1.52
C THR A 108 -9.86 -13.98 1.91
N ASP A 109 -8.92 -14.64 1.25
CA ASP A 109 -8.60 -16.05 1.47
C ASP A 109 -7.24 -16.40 0.82
N THR A 110 -6.72 -17.56 1.13
CA THR A 110 -5.51 -18.11 0.51
C THR A 110 -5.89 -18.93 -0.72
N ILE A 111 -5.09 -18.79 -1.77
CA ILE A 111 -5.24 -19.60 -2.98
C ILE A 111 -4.66 -20.99 -2.70
N ASN A 112 -5.48 -22.03 -2.88
CA ASN A 112 -5.07 -23.42 -2.79
C ASN A 112 -4.43 -23.86 -4.12
N GLU A 113 -5.14 -23.69 -5.24
CA GLU A 113 -4.64 -24.04 -6.58
C GLU A 113 -5.32 -23.24 -7.69
N PHE A 114 -4.63 -23.16 -8.83
CA PHE A 114 -5.19 -22.64 -10.07
C PHE A 114 -5.78 -23.81 -10.87
N GLN A 115 -7.03 -23.66 -11.33
CA GLN A 115 -7.76 -24.61 -12.13
C GLN A 115 -7.98 -24.09 -13.55
N SER A 116 -8.39 -24.94 -14.48
CA SER A 116 -8.60 -24.57 -15.88
C SER A 116 -9.67 -23.51 -16.10
N ASP A 117 -10.59 -23.36 -15.15
CA ASP A 117 -11.74 -22.46 -15.19
C ASP A 117 -11.79 -21.48 -14.02
N GLY A 118 -10.67 -21.32 -13.28
CA GLY A 118 -10.62 -20.36 -12.19
C GLY A 118 -9.63 -20.70 -11.08
N ILE A 119 -9.99 -20.30 -9.86
CA ILE A 119 -9.13 -20.41 -8.67
C ILE A 119 -9.89 -21.15 -7.57
N LEU A 120 -9.27 -22.17 -6.99
CA LEU A 120 -9.77 -22.83 -5.77
C LEU A 120 -9.08 -22.21 -4.54
N LEU A 121 -9.87 -21.81 -3.55
CA LEU A 121 -9.41 -21.25 -2.30
C LEU A 121 -9.28 -22.33 -1.21
N ASP A 122 -8.54 -22.04 -0.14
CA ASP A 122 -8.40 -22.95 1.02
C ASP A 122 -9.73 -23.22 1.70
N SER A 123 -10.65 -22.25 1.70
CA SER A 123 -12.05 -22.42 2.16
C SER A 123 -12.87 -23.38 1.30
N LYS A 124 -12.29 -23.95 0.25
CA LYS A 124 -12.97 -24.77 -0.76
C LYS A 124 -13.95 -23.99 -1.66
N LYS A 125 -13.98 -22.67 -1.54
CA LYS A 125 -14.71 -21.81 -2.46
C LYS A 125 -13.96 -21.72 -3.79
N LYS A 126 -14.69 -21.91 -4.90
CA LYS A 126 -14.17 -21.71 -6.25
C LYS A 126 -14.55 -20.33 -6.77
N ILE A 127 -13.60 -19.65 -7.38
CA ILE A 127 -13.82 -18.39 -8.11
C ILE A 127 -13.60 -18.67 -9.58
N GLU A 128 -14.66 -18.61 -10.37
CA GLU A 128 -14.60 -18.73 -11.81
C GLU A 128 -13.96 -17.48 -12.43
N ALA A 129 -13.07 -17.67 -13.39
CA ALA A 129 -12.37 -16.57 -14.05
C ALA A 129 -11.87 -16.97 -15.43
N ASP A 130 -12.15 -16.15 -16.43
CA ASP A 130 -11.62 -16.30 -17.79
C ASP A 130 -10.17 -15.77 -17.88
N ILE A 131 -9.86 -14.75 -17.08
CA ILE A 131 -8.54 -14.10 -17.05
C ILE A 131 -8.11 -13.94 -15.60
N ILE A 132 -6.88 -14.37 -15.29
CA ILE A 132 -6.25 -14.22 -13.98
C ILE A 132 -5.07 -13.28 -14.11
N ILE A 133 -5.09 -12.17 -13.36
CA ILE A 133 -3.97 -11.21 -13.29
C ILE A 133 -3.30 -11.34 -11.94
N THR A 134 -2.03 -11.75 -11.93
CA THR A 134 -1.25 -11.87 -10.70
C THR A 134 -0.60 -10.52 -10.33
N ALA A 135 -0.88 -10.03 -9.13
CA ALA A 135 -0.31 -8.81 -8.56
C ALA A 135 0.23 -9.09 -7.14
N THR A 136 1.00 -10.18 -7.00
CA THR A 136 1.42 -10.74 -5.70
C THR A 136 2.68 -10.10 -5.11
N GLY A 137 3.20 -9.06 -5.75
CA GLY A 137 4.43 -8.37 -5.37
C GLY A 137 5.60 -8.71 -6.28
N ILE A 138 6.75 -8.14 -5.94
CA ILE A 138 8.01 -8.31 -6.68
C ILE A 138 9.08 -8.76 -5.69
N GLU A 139 9.92 -9.68 -6.11
CA GLU A 139 11.16 -9.99 -5.41
C GLU A 139 12.20 -8.93 -5.77
N LEU A 140 12.72 -8.23 -4.74
CA LEU A 140 13.76 -7.23 -4.94
C LEU A 140 15.11 -7.91 -5.04
N ASN A 141 15.66 -7.94 -6.25
CA ASN A 141 17.04 -8.30 -6.49
C ASN A 141 17.87 -7.04 -6.66
N SER A 142 18.49 -6.58 -5.58
CA SER A 142 19.19 -5.29 -5.51
C SER A 142 20.40 -5.22 -6.45
N LEU A 143 21.04 -6.34 -6.75
CA LEU A 143 22.21 -6.42 -7.62
C LEU A 143 21.91 -7.01 -8.99
N ASN A 144 20.66 -7.41 -9.27
CA ASN A 144 20.22 -7.92 -10.56
C ASN A 144 21.19 -8.97 -11.13
N ASP A 145 21.55 -9.98 -10.33
CA ASP A 145 22.48 -11.06 -10.65
C ASP A 145 23.93 -10.63 -10.89
N ILE A 146 24.30 -9.41 -10.53
CA ILE A 146 25.69 -8.96 -10.56
C ILE A 146 26.49 -9.74 -9.52
N ASN A 147 27.53 -10.44 -9.96
CA ASN A 147 28.48 -11.08 -9.07
C ASN A 147 29.52 -10.05 -8.62
N VAL A 148 29.50 -9.75 -7.33
CA VAL A 148 30.50 -8.86 -6.70
C VAL A 148 31.59 -9.72 -6.06
N THR A 149 32.85 -9.45 -6.40
CA THR A 149 34.01 -10.09 -5.77
C THR A 149 34.96 -9.02 -5.22
N VAL A 150 35.51 -9.28 -4.06
CA VAL A 150 36.55 -8.45 -3.44
C VAL A 150 37.72 -9.37 -3.07
N ASP A 151 38.90 -9.08 -3.58
CA ASP A 151 40.10 -9.92 -3.40
C ASP A 151 39.80 -11.40 -3.70
N ASP A 152 39.20 -11.67 -4.87
CA ASP A 152 38.76 -12.98 -5.35
C ASP A 152 37.71 -13.70 -4.50
N ASN A 153 37.22 -13.09 -3.44
CA ASN A 153 36.16 -13.64 -2.62
C ASN A 153 34.79 -13.12 -3.07
N LYS A 154 33.84 -14.04 -3.25
CA LYS A 154 32.47 -13.67 -3.61
C LYS A 154 31.78 -12.96 -2.44
N VAL A 155 31.17 -11.80 -2.72
CA VAL A 155 30.37 -11.05 -1.76
C VAL A 155 28.90 -11.47 -1.90
N ILE A 156 28.28 -11.93 -0.80
CA ILE A 156 26.86 -12.24 -0.72
C ILE A 156 26.14 -10.99 -0.17
N ALA A 157 25.50 -10.24 -1.05
CA ALA A 157 24.96 -8.93 -0.73
C ALA A 157 23.86 -8.94 0.34
N ASN A 158 23.02 -9.99 0.37
CA ASN A 158 21.94 -10.13 1.35
C ASN A 158 22.43 -10.45 2.79
N GLU A 159 23.70 -10.83 2.94
CA GLU A 159 24.34 -11.05 4.23
C GLU A 159 25.08 -9.79 4.74
N ARG A 160 25.06 -8.71 3.99
CA ARG A 160 25.79 -7.48 4.30
C ARG A 160 24.85 -6.35 4.70
N LEU A 161 25.33 -5.50 5.61
CA LEU A 161 24.63 -4.27 5.94
C LEU A 161 24.79 -3.25 4.82
N THR A 162 23.69 -2.58 4.48
CA THR A 162 23.72 -1.48 3.51
C THR A 162 23.68 -0.13 4.21
N TYR A 163 24.54 0.78 3.77
CA TYR A 163 24.50 2.17 4.20
C TYR A 163 23.85 3.02 3.09
N LYS A 164 22.75 3.68 3.43
CA LYS A 164 21.94 4.53 2.51
C LYS A 164 21.53 3.83 1.21
N GLY A 165 21.44 2.51 1.21
CA GLY A 165 21.06 1.74 0.01
C GLY A 165 22.09 1.72 -1.13
N MET A 166 23.30 2.22 -0.92
CA MET A 166 24.31 2.36 -1.97
C MET A 166 25.65 1.68 -1.64
N MET A 167 25.96 1.48 -0.36
CA MET A 167 27.23 0.92 0.09
C MET A 167 26.97 -0.38 0.85
N LEU A 168 27.78 -1.39 0.60
CA LEU A 168 27.76 -2.66 1.33
C LEU A 168 28.91 -2.68 2.35
N SER A 169 28.64 -3.16 3.58
CA SER A 169 29.68 -3.31 4.58
C SER A 169 30.74 -4.31 4.14
N GLY A 170 32.04 -3.93 4.25
CA GLY A 170 33.17 -4.78 3.85
C GLY A 170 33.36 -4.88 2.33
N VAL A 171 32.81 -3.94 1.57
CA VAL A 171 33.08 -3.74 0.15
C VAL A 171 33.64 -2.34 -0.01
N PRO A 172 34.82 -2.17 -0.59
CA PRO A 172 35.47 -0.87 -0.76
C PRO A 172 34.70 0.08 -1.70
#